data_647ed516e5733284b9a1590155bd41eb
#
_entry.id   647ed516e5733284b9a1590155bd41eb
#
_cell.length_a   1.000
_cell.length_b   1.000
_cell.length_c   1.000
_cell.angle_alpha   90.00
_cell.angle_beta   90.00
_cell.angle_gamma   90.00
#
_symmetry.space_group_name_H-M   'P 1'
#
loop_
_entity.id
_entity.type
_entity.pdbx_description
1 polymer ?
#
loop_
_entity_poly.entity_id
_entity_poly.type
_entity_poly.pdbx_seq_one_letter_code
_entity_poly.pdbx_strand_id
1 'polypeptide(L)'
;GPLFFAAADKLFADLHDKTVHTDHEIKHIVLQCDAVTVLDTGGIHALTHFVQHMLPHQQIYLCNMQFQPLRMLVKSNSVPELQKINYGTDLQDVFNKIREFEQANP
;
A
#
# COMPACT_ATOMS: atom_id res chain seq x y z
N GLY A 1 10.61 -2.87 13.75
CA GLY A 1 11.11 -4.02 14.49
C GLY A 1 10.28 -5.26 14.25
N PRO A 2 10.58 -6.37 14.93
CA PRO A 2 9.87 -7.65 14.72
C PRO A 2 8.36 -7.56 14.96
N LEU A 3 7.96 -6.80 15.97
CA LEU A 3 6.53 -6.62 16.27
C LEU A 3 5.81 -5.90 15.15
N PHE A 4 6.45 -4.92 14.55
CA PHE A 4 5.89 -4.20 13.41
C PHE A 4 5.72 -5.14 12.21
N PHE A 5 6.75 -5.95 11.93
CA PHE A 5 6.67 -6.91 10.83
C PHE A 5 5.48 -7.87 11.01
N ALA A 6 5.33 -8.45 12.21
CA ALA A 6 4.23 -9.35 12.48
C ALA A 6 2.86 -8.67 12.32
N ALA A 7 2.74 -7.41 12.80
CA ALA A 7 1.52 -6.64 12.67
C ALA A 7 1.23 -6.29 11.20
N ALA A 8 2.26 -5.91 10.45
CA ALA A 8 2.10 -5.59 9.03
C ALA A 8 1.68 -6.80 8.21
N ASP A 9 2.28 -7.95 8.46
CA ASP A 9 1.93 -9.19 7.76
C ASP A 9 0.47 -9.56 7.99
N LYS A 10 0.02 -9.48 9.25
CA LYS A 10 -1.38 -9.75 9.57
C LYS A 10 -2.31 -8.73 8.92
N LEU A 11 -1.96 -7.45 8.94
CA LEU A 11 -2.76 -6.40 8.33
C LEU A 11 -2.94 -6.66 6.83
N PHE A 12 -1.86 -6.96 6.13
CA PHE A 12 -1.92 -7.22 4.70
C PHE A 12 -2.71 -8.49 4.38
N ALA A 13 -2.59 -9.54 5.20
CA ALA A 13 -3.38 -10.74 5.04
C ALA A 13 -4.88 -10.47 5.24
N ASP A 14 -5.23 -9.69 6.27
CA ASP A 14 -6.62 -9.32 6.54
C ASP A 14 -7.21 -8.47 5.42
N LEU A 15 -6.44 -7.51 4.91
CA LEU A 15 -6.86 -6.68 3.79
C LEU A 15 -7.08 -7.50 2.53
N HIS A 16 -6.15 -8.42 2.23
CA HIS A 16 -6.27 -9.30 1.07
C HIS A 16 -7.54 -10.14 1.16
N ASP A 17 -7.80 -10.73 2.33
CA ASP A 17 -9.01 -11.53 2.55
C ASP A 17 -10.28 -10.70 2.32
N LYS A 18 -10.31 -9.47 2.84
CA LYS A 18 -11.45 -8.57 2.65
C LYS A 18 -11.65 -8.21 1.18
N THR A 19 -10.58 -7.96 0.44
CA THR A 19 -10.69 -7.59 -0.97
C THR A 19 -11.16 -8.75 -1.84
N VAL A 20 -10.81 -9.98 -1.48
CA VAL A 20 -11.21 -11.18 -2.22
C VAL A 20 -12.67 -11.55 -1.97
N HIS A 21 -13.15 -11.35 -0.74
CA HIS A 21 -14.51 -11.77 -0.33
C HIS A 21 -15.57 -10.67 -0.41
N THR A 22 -15.24 -9.51 -0.95
CA THR A 22 -16.20 -8.41 -1.10
C THR A 22 -17.01 -8.61 -2.38
N ASP A 23 -18.34 -8.45 -2.29
CA ASP A 23 -19.25 -8.54 -3.43
C ASP A 23 -19.05 -7.40 -4.43
N HIS A 24 -18.50 -6.27 -3.97
CA HIS A 24 -18.21 -5.13 -4.80
C HIS A 24 -16.75 -5.13 -5.22
N GLU A 25 -16.52 -4.77 -6.47
CA GLU A 25 -15.18 -4.66 -6.99
C GLU A 25 -14.43 -3.49 -6.35
N ILE A 26 -13.41 -3.81 -5.58
CA ILE A 26 -12.54 -2.80 -4.99
C ILE A 26 -11.48 -2.43 -6.02
N LYS A 27 -11.41 -1.14 -6.38
CA LYS A 27 -10.47 -0.62 -7.36
C LYS A 27 -9.28 0.09 -6.71
N HIS A 28 -9.49 0.71 -5.56
CA HIS A 28 -8.48 1.52 -4.90
C HIS A 28 -8.33 1.10 -3.45
N ILE A 29 -7.11 0.79 -3.05
CA ILE A 29 -6.76 0.40 -1.68
C ILE A 29 -5.89 1.52 -1.13
N VAL A 30 -6.31 2.13 -0.03
CA VAL A 30 -5.61 3.25 0.60
C VAL A 30 -5.13 2.84 1.98
N LEU A 31 -3.83 2.95 2.23
CA LEU A 31 -3.24 2.68 3.52
C LEU A 31 -2.71 3.99 4.11
N GLN A 32 -3.28 4.39 5.25
CA GLN A 32 -2.76 5.51 6.04
C GLN A 32 -1.66 4.98 6.95
N CYS A 33 -0.47 5.55 6.85
CA CYS A 33 0.73 5.00 7.45
C CYS A 33 1.24 5.81 8.64
N ASP A 34 0.40 6.64 9.24
CA ASP A 34 0.77 7.50 10.38
C ASP A 34 1.37 6.70 11.54
N ALA A 35 0.83 5.53 11.82
CA ALA A 35 1.26 4.68 12.93
C ALA A 35 2.50 3.85 12.62
N VAL A 36 2.95 3.85 11.37
CA VAL A 36 4.11 3.07 10.95
C VAL A 36 5.36 3.92 11.13
N THR A 37 6.09 3.68 12.21
CA THR A 37 7.30 4.44 12.52
C THR A 37 8.57 3.82 11.93
N VAL A 38 8.58 2.50 11.79
CA VAL A 38 9.72 1.75 11.25
C VAL A 38 9.21 0.70 10.27
N LEU A 39 9.82 0.65 9.12
CA LEU A 39 9.60 -0.39 8.12
C LEU A 39 10.94 -1.11 7.91
N ASP A 40 10.98 -2.39 8.27
CA ASP A 40 12.17 -3.23 8.10
C ASP A 40 12.06 -4.11 6.86
N THR A 41 13.07 -4.93 6.63
CA THR A 41 13.11 -5.86 5.49
C THR A 41 11.89 -6.79 5.47
N GLY A 42 11.46 -7.25 6.64
CA GLY A 42 10.28 -8.09 6.75
C GLY A 42 9.00 -7.35 6.34
N GLY A 43 8.88 -6.08 6.72
CA GLY A 43 7.77 -5.24 6.29
C GLY A 43 7.77 -4.99 4.79
N ILE A 44 8.95 -4.80 4.20
CA ILE A 44 9.08 -4.71 2.74
C ILE A 44 8.60 -5.99 2.07
N HIS A 45 8.99 -7.15 2.60
CA HIS A 45 8.53 -8.44 2.05
C HIS A 45 7.01 -8.61 2.15
N ALA A 46 6.43 -8.22 3.28
CA ALA A 46 4.98 -8.30 3.47
C ALA A 46 4.23 -7.41 2.49
N LEU A 47 4.72 -6.19 2.28
CA LEU A 47 4.11 -5.25 1.33
C LEU A 47 4.26 -5.76 -0.11
N THR A 48 5.43 -6.25 -0.47
CA THR A 48 5.69 -6.83 -1.79
C THR A 48 4.73 -7.99 -2.06
N HIS A 49 4.58 -8.88 -1.09
CA HIS A 49 3.68 -10.03 -1.20
C HIS A 49 2.22 -9.57 -1.36
N PHE A 50 1.80 -8.56 -0.60
CA PHE A 50 0.46 -8.00 -0.73
C PHE A 50 0.22 -7.48 -2.15
N VAL A 51 1.15 -6.68 -2.68
CA VAL A 51 1.02 -6.12 -4.04
C VAL A 51 1.02 -7.22 -5.09
N GLN A 52 1.84 -8.25 -4.91
CA GLN A 52 1.88 -9.42 -5.80
C GLN A 52 0.52 -10.08 -5.97
N HIS A 53 -0.29 -10.12 -4.90
CA HIS A 53 -1.58 -10.80 -4.88
C HIS A 53 -2.76 -9.86 -5.15
N MET A 54 -2.49 -8.59 -5.45
CA MET A 54 -3.53 -7.68 -5.91
C MET A 54 -4.02 -8.06 -7.31
N LEU A 55 -5.28 -7.78 -7.58
CA LEU A 55 -5.84 -7.97 -8.91
C LEU A 55 -5.30 -6.92 -9.88
N PRO A 56 -5.22 -7.22 -11.19
CA PRO A 56 -4.59 -6.31 -12.16
C PRO A 56 -5.20 -4.92 -12.24
N HIS A 57 -6.50 -4.78 -11.94
CA HIS A 57 -7.21 -3.49 -12.03
C HIS A 57 -7.13 -2.68 -10.73
N GLN A 58 -6.57 -3.25 -9.67
CA GLN A 58 -6.51 -2.57 -8.38
C GLN A 58 -5.29 -1.65 -8.28
N GLN A 59 -5.50 -0.50 -7.64
CA GLN A 59 -4.45 0.48 -7.34
C GLN A 59 -4.23 0.53 -5.84
N ILE A 60 -2.99 0.71 -5.43
CA ILE A 60 -2.63 0.87 -4.01
C ILE A 60 -2.00 2.23 -3.80
N TYR A 61 -2.37 2.89 -2.70
CA TYR A 61 -1.90 4.21 -2.31
C TYR A 61 -1.43 4.16 -0.87
N LEU A 62 -0.26 4.75 -0.61
CA LEU A 62 0.24 4.97 0.75
C LEU A 62 0.28 6.46 1.02
N CYS A 63 -0.19 6.88 2.18
CA CYS A 63 -0.15 8.29 2.56
C CYS A 63 0.24 8.44 4.03
N ASN A 64 0.55 9.68 4.44
CA ASN A 64 0.99 10.02 5.79
C ASN A 64 2.22 9.20 6.21
N MET A 65 3.14 8.99 5.26
CA MET A 65 4.35 8.22 5.50
C MET A 65 5.33 8.99 6.37
N GLN A 66 5.85 8.33 7.40
CA GLN A 66 6.96 8.87 8.17
C GLN A 66 8.28 8.68 7.42
N PHE A 67 9.33 9.37 7.88
CA PHE A 67 10.60 9.46 7.15
C PHE A 67 11.25 8.09 6.92
N GLN A 68 11.40 7.28 7.97
CA GLN A 68 12.12 6.00 7.84
C GLN A 68 11.37 5.02 6.92
N PRO A 69 10.06 4.81 7.06
CA PRO A 69 9.32 3.94 6.13
C PRO A 69 9.43 4.41 4.68
N LEU A 70 9.27 5.70 4.43
CA LEU A 70 9.38 6.24 3.08
C LEU A 70 10.77 6.02 2.50
N ARG A 71 11.82 6.31 3.29
CA ARG A 71 13.19 6.09 2.87
C ARG A 71 13.45 4.63 2.54
N MET A 72 12.93 3.70 3.36
CA MET A 72 13.09 2.27 3.12
C MET A 72 12.43 1.84 1.81
N LEU A 73 11.28 2.38 1.50
CA LEU A 73 10.59 2.10 0.24
C LEU A 73 11.35 2.67 -0.96
N VAL A 74 11.87 3.88 -0.83
CA VAL A 74 12.70 4.49 -1.89
C VAL A 74 13.93 3.64 -2.17
N LYS A 75 14.59 3.14 -1.12
CA LYS A 75 15.75 2.25 -1.28
C LYS A 75 15.41 0.92 -1.93
N SER A 76 14.16 0.47 -1.80
CA SER A 76 13.68 -0.81 -2.31
C SER A 76 12.98 -0.68 -3.67
N ASN A 77 13.10 0.46 -4.33
CA ASN A 77 12.34 0.76 -5.55
C ASN A 77 12.72 -0.09 -6.77
N SER A 78 13.82 -0.87 -6.69
CA SER A 78 14.17 -1.83 -7.73
C SER A 78 13.24 -3.06 -7.75
N VAL A 79 12.47 -3.27 -6.69
CA VAL A 79 11.49 -4.37 -6.63
C VAL A 79 10.28 -3.98 -7.50
N PRO A 80 9.97 -4.75 -8.55
CA PRO A 80 8.91 -4.35 -9.51
C PRO A 80 7.55 -4.11 -8.86
N GLU A 81 7.15 -4.92 -7.89
CA GLU A 81 5.87 -4.77 -7.20
C GLU A 81 5.77 -3.43 -6.48
N LEU A 82 6.88 -2.97 -5.88
CA LEU A 82 6.89 -1.71 -5.14
C LEU A 82 6.79 -0.48 -6.05
N GLN A 83 7.14 -0.64 -7.33
CA GLN A 83 6.99 0.43 -8.32
C GLN A 83 5.53 0.70 -8.66
N LYS A 84 4.63 -0.21 -8.34
CA LYS A 84 3.19 -0.05 -8.58
C LYS A 84 2.51 0.81 -7.51
N ILE A 85 3.20 1.10 -6.41
CA ILE A 85 2.63 1.87 -5.30
C ILE A 85 2.53 3.33 -5.67
N ASN A 86 1.37 3.91 -5.40
CA ASN A 86 1.12 5.34 -5.53
C ASN A 86 1.29 6.00 -4.15
N TYR A 87 1.83 7.19 -4.11
CA TYR A 87 2.08 7.91 -2.86
C TYR A 87 1.27 9.19 -2.82
N GLY A 88 0.72 9.50 -1.67
CA GLY A 88 0.09 10.77 -1.39
C GLY A 88 0.63 11.37 -0.10
N THR A 89 0.62 12.69 -0.01
CA THR A 89 1.04 13.38 1.20
C THR A 89 0.11 13.04 2.37
N ASP A 90 -1.18 13.11 2.11
CA ASP A 90 -2.23 12.81 3.07
C ASP A 90 -3.42 12.18 2.35
N LEU A 91 -4.48 11.91 3.10
CA LEU A 91 -5.67 11.26 2.55
C LEU A 91 -6.35 12.11 1.47
N GLN A 92 -6.39 13.43 1.65
CA GLN A 92 -6.98 14.33 0.65
C GLN A 92 -6.21 14.26 -0.68
N ASP A 93 -4.87 14.24 -0.60
CA ASP A 93 -4.02 14.11 -1.78
C ASP A 93 -4.30 12.78 -2.51
N VAL A 94 -4.47 11.70 -1.76
CA VAL A 94 -4.82 10.40 -2.33
C VAL A 94 -6.18 10.46 -3.02
N PHE A 95 -7.18 11.08 -2.41
CA PHE A 95 -8.51 11.23 -3.03
C PHE A 95 -8.43 12.01 -4.34
N ASN A 96 -7.58 13.05 -4.39
CA ASN A 96 -7.37 13.80 -5.63
C ASN A 96 -6.76 12.92 -6.71
N LYS A 97 -5.78 12.08 -6.35
CA LYS A 97 -5.16 11.14 -7.28
C LYS A 97 -6.14 10.08 -7.78
N ILE A 98 -6.99 9.58 -6.91
CA ILE A 98 -8.04 8.63 -7.29
C ILE A 98 -9.00 9.29 -8.28
N ARG A 99 -9.41 10.51 -8.02
CA ARG A 99 -10.31 11.24 -8.92
C ARG A 99 -9.68 11.43 -10.30
N GLU A 100 -8.41 11.81 -10.35
CA GLU A 100 -7.68 11.95 -11.62
C GLU A 100 -7.60 10.62 -12.36
N PHE A 101 -7.31 9.54 -11.65
CA PHE A 101 -7.26 8.20 -12.24
C PHE A 101 -8.62 7.80 -12.84
N GLU A 102 -9.71 8.02 -12.11
CA GLU A 102 -11.04 7.65 -12.59
C GLU A 102 -11.47 8.49 -13.79
N GLN A 103 -11.07 9.75 -13.85
CA GLN A 103 -11.34 10.60 -15.02
C GLN A 103 -10.56 10.14 -16.26
N ALA A 104 -9.36 9.63 -16.08
CA ALA A 104 -8.53 9.13 -17.17
C ALA A 104 -8.91 7.71 -17.61
N ASN A 105 -9.61 6.96 -16.74
CA ASN A 105 -9.98 5.56 -16.98
C ASN A 105 -11.49 5.35 -16.69
N PRO A 106 -12.36 6.00 -17.43
CA PRO A 106 -13.81 5.93 -17.20
C PRO A 106 -14.43 4.54 -17.40
#